data_c5b53c5ba6678979e3c7cbc74c891a47
#
_entry.id   c5b53c5ba6678979e3c7cbc74c891a47
#
_cell.length_a   1.000
_cell.length_b   1.000
_cell.length_c   1.000
_cell.angle_alpha   90.00
_cell.angle_beta   90.00
_cell.angle_gamma   90.00
#
_symmetry.space_group_name_H-M   'P 1'
#
loop_
_entity.id
_entity.type
_entity.pdbx_description
1 polymer ?
#
loop_
_entity_poly.entity_id
_entity_poly.type
_entity_poly.pdbx_seq_one_letter_code
_entity_poly.pdbx_strand_id
1 'polypeptide(L)'
;MTYTMHYDSPLGKILLAADEEGMTGVWFEAQKYFAAKLPPENEEGTTPVLGDACRWLDVYFSGREPDFTPKLHLIGSDFRQAVWALLLQIPYGQTRTYGALAKQLAEINGGKRVSAQAVGGAVGHNPVSIIVPCHRVVGSDGSLTGYAGGIEKKIRLLTLENAEAANLYR
;
A
#
# COMPACT_ATOMS: atom_id res chain seq x y z
N MET A 1 -11.79 9.76 17.18
CA MET A 1 -12.20 8.34 17.29
C MET A 1 -11.83 7.60 16.02
N THR A 2 -11.33 6.39 16.14
CA THR A 2 -11.02 5.53 14.99
C THR A 2 -12.15 4.54 14.79
N TYR A 3 -12.61 4.43 13.55
CA TYR A 3 -13.63 3.46 13.16
C TYR A 3 -13.02 2.41 12.27
N THR A 4 -13.49 1.18 12.40
CA THR A 4 -13.04 0.04 11.61
C THR A 4 -14.21 -0.64 10.91
N MET A 5 -13.95 -1.26 9.79
CA MET A 5 -14.89 -2.15 9.14
C MET A 5 -14.14 -3.20 8.32
N HIS A 6 -14.79 -4.33 8.09
CA HIS A 6 -14.24 -5.40 7.28
C HIS A 6 -14.72 -5.27 5.83
N TYR A 7 -13.86 -5.67 4.92
CA TYR A 7 -14.14 -5.72 3.48
C TYR A 7 -13.78 -7.11 2.96
N ASP A 8 -14.73 -7.77 2.31
CA ASP A 8 -14.50 -9.08 1.72
C ASP A 8 -13.98 -8.90 0.29
N SER A 9 -12.69 -9.19 0.09
CA SER A 9 -12.06 -9.08 -1.22
C SER A 9 -11.86 -10.46 -1.86
N PRO A 10 -11.60 -10.54 -3.18
CA PRO A 10 -11.21 -11.79 -3.82
C PRO A 10 -9.93 -12.41 -3.26
N LEU A 11 -9.13 -11.63 -2.53
CA LEU A 11 -7.88 -12.08 -1.92
C LEU A 11 -8.01 -12.34 -0.42
N GLY A 12 -9.23 -12.33 0.11
CA GLY A 12 -9.50 -12.55 1.53
C GLY A 12 -10.02 -11.30 2.23
N LYS A 13 -10.27 -11.44 3.52
CA LYS A 13 -10.76 -10.33 4.33
C LYS A 13 -9.73 -9.25 4.54
N ILE A 14 -10.19 -8.01 4.46
CA ILE A 14 -9.40 -6.81 4.70
C ILE A 14 -10.02 -6.04 5.85
N LEU A 15 -9.20 -5.59 6.80
CA LEU A 15 -9.62 -4.66 7.84
C LEU A 15 -9.31 -3.24 7.37
N LEU A 16 -10.32 -2.39 7.39
CA LEU A 16 -10.21 -0.96 7.08
C LEU A 16 -10.29 -0.15 8.36
N ALA A 17 -9.49 0.90 8.47
CA ALA A 17 -9.53 1.82 9.60
C ALA A 17 -9.41 3.26 9.13
N ALA A 18 -10.12 4.15 9.80
CA ALA A 18 -10.07 5.59 9.52
C ALA A 18 -10.38 6.40 10.78
N ASP A 19 -9.79 7.57 10.86
CA ASP A 19 -10.12 8.58 11.86
C ASP A 19 -10.75 9.81 11.17
N GLU A 20 -10.85 10.93 11.88
CA GLU A 20 -11.44 12.16 11.34
C GLU A 20 -10.61 12.77 10.19
N GLU A 21 -9.33 12.45 10.11
CA GLU A 21 -8.43 12.99 9.09
C GLU A 21 -8.34 12.14 7.83
N GLY A 22 -8.68 10.87 7.90
CA GLY A 22 -8.67 10.00 6.73
C GLY A 22 -8.39 8.54 7.04
N MET A 23 -8.08 7.77 6.00
CA MET A 23 -7.75 6.36 6.12
C MET A 23 -6.41 6.18 6.84
N THR A 24 -6.41 5.39 7.90
CA THR A 24 -5.22 5.07 8.68
C THR A 24 -4.74 3.64 8.46
N GLY A 25 -5.59 2.76 7.94
CA GLY A 25 -5.21 1.37 7.73
C GLY A 25 -6.05 0.65 6.69
N VAL A 26 -5.37 -0.20 5.92
CA VAL A 26 -5.95 -1.21 5.05
C VAL A 26 -5.04 -2.43 5.17
N TRP A 27 -5.50 -3.47 5.83
CA TRP A 27 -4.67 -4.64 6.10
C TRP A 27 -5.39 -5.92 5.70
N PHE A 28 -4.70 -6.81 4.99
CA PHE A 28 -5.15 -8.20 4.88
C PHE A 28 -5.04 -8.86 6.26
N GLU A 29 -6.02 -9.67 6.65
CA GLU A 29 -6.06 -10.25 8.00
C GLU A 29 -4.81 -11.04 8.37
N ALA A 30 -4.20 -11.74 7.42
CA ALA A 30 -3.04 -12.59 7.65
C ALA A 30 -1.71 -11.90 7.34
N GLN A 31 -1.70 -10.60 7.09
CA GLN A 31 -0.45 -9.92 6.69
C GLN A 31 0.47 -9.64 7.87
N LYS A 32 1.76 -9.46 7.55
CA LYS A 32 2.77 -8.96 8.47
C LYS A 32 2.36 -7.55 8.94
N TYR A 33 2.60 -7.25 10.21
CA TYR A 33 2.24 -5.97 10.83
C TYR A 33 0.74 -5.66 10.77
N PHE A 34 -0.10 -6.71 10.79
CA PHE A 34 -1.55 -6.56 10.80
C PHE A 34 -1.99 -5.59 11.91
N ALA A 35 -2.84 -4.62 11.54
CA ALA A 35 -3.39 -3.61 12.45
C ALA A 35 -2.32 -2.85 13.26
N ALA A 36 -1.09 -2.76 12.75
CA ALA A 36 -0.03 -2.00 13.41
C ALA A 36 -0.48 -0.55 13.58
N LYS A 37 -0.27 0.00 14.78
CA LYS A 37 -0.65 1.36 15.17
C LYS A 37 -2.16 1.64 15.16
N LEU A 38 -3.02 0.62 15.04
CA LEU A 38 -4.43 0.79 15.29
C LEU A 38 -4.64 1.13 16.77
N PRO A 39 -5.27 2.28 17.11
CA PRO A 39 -5.50 2.63 18.50
C PRO A 39 -6.32 1.53 19.22
N PRO A 40 -6.02 1.24 20.50
CA PRO A 40 -6.82 0.28 21.26
C PRO A 40 -8.29 0.67 21.36
N GLU A 41 -8.56 1.98 21.41
CA GLU A 41 -9.93 2.52 21.40
C GLU A 41 -10.35 2.71 19.94
N ASN A 42 -11.11 1.79 19.42
CA ASN A 42 -11.71 1.87 18.11
C ASN A 42 -13.09 1.22 18.14
N GLU A 43 -13.94 1.61 17.22
CA GLU A 43 -15.30 1.11 17.12
C GLU A 43 -15.59 0.61 15.71
N GLU A 44 -16.35 -0.46 15.58
CA GLU A 44 -16.88 -0.86 14.29
C GLU A 44 -17.95 0.13 13.86
N GLY A 45 -17.87 0.55 12.60
CA GLY A 45 -18.85 1.49 12.07
C GLY A 45 -18.46 1.99 10.71
N THR A 46 -19.36 2.73 10.08
CA THR A 46 -19.14 3.30 8.76
C THR A 46 -18.99 4.81 8.88
N THR A 47 -17.99 5.33 8.19
CA THR A 47 -17.79 6.78 8.02
C THR A 47 -17.74 7.10 6.53
N PRO A 48 -17.89 8.37 6.13
CA PRO A 48 -17.80 8.72 4.71
C PRO A 48 -16.50 8.26 4.04
N VAL A 49 -15.37 8.39 4.72
CA VAL A 49 -14.08 7.98 4.14
C VAL A 49 -13.94 6.45 4.05
N LEU A 50 -14.48 5.70 5.02
CA LEU A 50 -14.53 4.24 4.94
C LEU A 50 -15.39 3.79 3.76
N GLY A 51 -16.52 4.46 3.54
CA GLY A 51 -17.37 4.22 2.36
C GLY A 51 -16.62 4.50 1.06
N ASP A 52 -15.84 5.57 1.01
CA ASP A 52 -15.01 5.89 -0.16
C ASP A 52 -13.96 4.79 -0.40
N ALA A 53 -13.34 4.29 0.65
CA ALA A 53 -12.38 3.19 0.54
C ALA A 53 -13.04 1.92 0.00
N CYS A 54 -14.23 1.59 0.44
CA CYS A 54 -14.98 0.45 -0.09
C CYS A 54 -15.27 0.61 -1.58
N ARG A 55 -15.72 1.79 -2.02
CA ARG A 55 -15.95 2.06 -3.43
C ARG A 55 -14.66 1.98 -4.25
N TRP A 56 -13.56 2.49 -3.70
CA TRP A 56 -12.25 2.38 -4.34
C TRP A 56 -11.85 0.91 -4.55
N LEU A 57 -12.01 0.10 -3.50
CA LEU A 57 -11.70 -1.33 -3.58
C LEU A 57 -12.63 -2.07 -4.55
N ASP A 58 -13.91 -1.73 -4.59
CA ASP A 58 -14.85 -2.32 -5.54
C ASP A 58 -14.43 -2.06 -6.98
N VAL A 59 -14.04 -0.84 -7.31
CA VAL A 59 -13.54 -0.49 -8.64
C VAL A 59 -12.23 -1.21 -8.93
N TYR A 60 -11.30 -1.20 -7.98
CA TYR A 60 -10.00 -1.83 -8.13
C TYR A 60 -10.13 -3.34 -8.40
N PHE A 61 -10.90 -4.05 -7.58
CA PHE A 61 -11.07 -5.50 -7.75
C PHE A 61 -11.96 -5.87 -8.93
N SER A 62 -12.63 -4.93 -9.57
CA SER A 62 -13.31 -5.16 -10.84
C SER A 62 -12.35 -5.18 -12.03
N GLY A 63 -11.06 -4.92 -11.82
CA GLY A 63 -10.05 -4.88 -12.86
C GLY A 63 -9.89 -3.51 -13.51
N ARG A 64 -10.38 -2.45 -12.89
CA ARG A 64 -10.27 -1.08 -13.39
C ARG A 64 -9.47 -0.21 -12.44
N GLU A 65 -8.80 0.79 -13.00
CA GLU A 65 -8.10 1.79 -12.20
C GLU A 65 -9.12 2.75 -11.57
N PRO A 66 -9.16 2.87 -10.23
CA PRO A 66 -9.98 3.90 -9.62
C PRO A 66 -9.50 5.30 -10.02
N ASP A 67 -10.45 6.20 -10.30
CA ASP A 67 -10.16 7.58 -10.73
C ASP A 67 -10.15 8.58 -9.57
N PHE A 68 -10.17 8.08 -8.34
CA PHE A 68 -10.13 8.90 -7.13
C PHE A 68 -9.29 8.19 -6.07
N THR A 69 -8.88 8.92 -5.04
CA THR A 69 -8.19 8.37 -3.88
C THR A 69 -8.93 8.81 -2.62
N PRO A 70 -9.32 7.89 -1.73
CA PRO A 70 -9.87 8.28 -0.44
C PRO A 70 -8.89 9.16 0.32
N LYS A 71 -9.40 10.05 1.17
CA LYS A 71 -8.52 10.86 2.00
C LYS A 71 -7.66 9.96 2.88
N LEU A 72 -6.35 10.19 2.89
CA LEU A 72 -5.39 9.39 3.62
C LEU A 72 -4.87 10.13 4.84
N HIS A 73 -4.69 9.42 5.94
CA HIS A 73 -4.00 9.89 7.12
C HIS A 73 -2.94 8.85 7.49
N LEU A 74 -1.79 8.94 6.84
CA LEU A 74 -0.70 8.00 7.01
C LEU A 74 0.15 8.39 8.22
N ILE A 75 0.25 7.49 9.19
CA ILE A 75 0.97 7.73 10.44
C ILE A 75 2.31 7.00 10.36
N GLY A 76 3.40 7.75 10.47
CA GLY A 76 4.76 7.22 10.43
C GLY A 76 5.81 8.31 10.46
N SER A 77 7.09 7.91 10.50
CA SER A 77 8.23 8.83 10.50
C SER A 77 8.29 9.64 9.21
N ASP A 78 9.06 10.75 9.24
CA ASP A 78 9.26 11.59 8.06
C ASP A 78 9.83 10.79 6.90
N PHE A 79 10.76 9.87 7.16
CA PHE A 79 11.33 9.01 6.14
C PHE A 79 10.27 8.10 5.51
N ARG A 80 9.44 7.45 6.35
CA ARG A 80 8.35 6.60 5.85
C ARG A 80 7.35 7.40 5.04
N GLN A 81 6.98 8.60 5.51
CA GLN A 81 6.09 9.50 4.77
C GLN A 81 6.63 9.82 3.38
N ALA A 82 7.94 10.11 3.29
CA ALA A 82 8.58 10.40 2.01
C ALA A 82 8.54 9.20 1.06
N VAL A 83 8.80 8.00 1.58
CA VAL A 83 8.70 6.76 0.78
C VAL A 83 7.28 6.54 0.30
N TRP A 84 6.30 6.63 1.19
CA TRP A 84 4.90 6.40 0.84
C TRP A 84 4.37 7.41 -0.18
N ALA A 85 4.84 8.66 -0.12
CA ALA A 85 4.51 9.68 -1.12
C ALA A 85 5.01 9.28 -2.51
N LEU A 86 6.19 8.69 -2.61
CA LEU A 86 6.71 8.16 -3.88
C LEU A 86 5.90 6.95 -4.37
N LEU A 87 5.46 6.09 -3.45
CA LEU A 87 4.61 4.95 -3.84
C LEU A 87 3.32 5.42 -4.53
N LEU A 88 2.71 6.47 -4.01
CA LEU A 88 1.47 7.03 -4.60
C LEU A 88 1.68 7.56 -6.01
N GLN A 89 2.91 7.82 -6.42
CA GLN A 89 3.24 8.29 -7.77
C GLN A 89 3.47 7.16 -8.77
N ILE A 90 3.54 5.90 -8.32
CA ILE A 90 3.71 4.76 -9.22
C ILE A 90 2.40 4.49 -9.93
N PRO A 91 2.34 4.63 -11.26
CA PRO A 91 1.09 4.47 -11.99
C PRO A 91 0.56 3.03 -11.92
N TYR A 92 -0.75 2.91 -12.02
CA TYR A 92 -1.44 1.64 -12.15
C TYR A 92 -0.84 0.82 -13.31
N GLY A 93 -0.56 -0.45 -13.06
CA GLY A 93 0.01 -1.34 -14.06
C GLY A 93 1.53 -1.19 -14.26
N GLN A 94 2.18 -0.33 -13.48
CA GLN A 94 3.62 -0.12 -13.56
C GLN A 94 4.31 -0.53 -12.26
N THR A 95 5.62 -0.72 -12.34
CA THR A 95 6.45 -1.05 -11.17
C THR A 95 7.67 -0.14 -11.11
N ARG A 96 8.26 -0.06 -9.91
CA ARG A 96 9.53 0.61 -9.67
C ARG A 96 10.38 -0.29 -8.80
N THR A 97 11.69 -0.20 -8.93
CA THR A 97 12.59 -0.96 -8.06
C THR A 97 12.86 -0.22 -6.75
N TYR A 98 13.23 -0.95 -5.70
CA TYR A 98 13.69 -0.35 -4.44
C TYR A 98 14.86 0.60 -4.67
N GLY A 99 15.80 0.21 -5.55
CA GLY A 99 16.93 1.05 -5.89
C GLY A 99 16.56 2.35 -6.60
N ALA A 100 15.58 2.31 -7.50
CA ALA A 100 15.09 3.51 -8.17
C ALA A 100 14.44 4.48 -7.18
N LEU A 101 13.66 3.97 -6.23
CA LEU A 101 13.07 4.80 -5.17
C LEU A 101 14.14 5.39 -4.25
N ALA A 102 15.15 4.59 -3.89
CA ALA A 102 16.26 5.07 -3.07
C ALA A 102 17.00 6.22 -3.75
N LYS A 103 17.21 6.11 -5.07
CA LYS A 103 17.85 7.16 -5.87
C LYS A 103 17.02 8.44 -5.90
N GLN A 104 15.70 8.33 -6.08
CA GLN A 104 14.81 9.49 -6.04
C GLN A 104 14.83 10.18 -4.67
N LEU A 105 14.83 9.41 -3.59
CA LEU A 105 14.89 9.95 -2.23
C LEU A 105 16.21 10.67 -1.97
N ALA A 106 17.32 10.11 -2.46
CA ALA A 106 18.63 10.74 -2.34
C ALA A 106 18.68 12.09 -3.06
N GLU A 107 18.07 12.17 -4.25
CA GLU A 107 17.97 13.43 -5.01
C GLU A 107 17.15 14.48 -4.25
N ILE A 108 16.01 14.08 -3.66
CA ILE A 108 15.16 14.96 -2.86
C ILE A 108 15.90 15.43 -1.61
N ASN A 109 16.74 14.58 -1.02
CA ASN A 109 17.50 14.86 0.21
C ASN A 109 18.84 15.58 -0.03
N GLY A 110 19.00 16.27 -1.14
CA GLY A 110 20.21 17.02 -1.44
C GLY A 110 21.43 16.16 -1.77
N GLY A 111 21.22 14.94 -2.25
CA GLY A 111 22.28 14.01 -2.65
C GLY A 111 22.75 13.07 -1.55
N LYS A 112 22.15 13.10 -0.36
CA LYS A 112 22.47 12.14 0.70
C LYS A 112 22.01 10.75 0.31
N ARG A 113 22.93 9.79 0.39
CA ARG A 113 22.66 8.40 0.03
C ARG A 113 21.55 7.78 0.87
N VAL A 114 20.63 7.11 0.21
CA VAL A 114 19.56 6.31 0.83
C VAL A 114 19.73 4.88 0.36
N SER A 115 19.73 3.91 1.29
CA SER A 115 19.85 2.50 0.92
C SER A 115 18.52 1.92 0.43
N ALA A 116 18.61 0.97 -0.51
CA ALA A 116 17.44 0.21 -0.95
C ALA A 116 16.83 -0.59 0.21
N GLN A 117 17.64 -1.04 1.16
CA GLN A 117 17.17 -1.76 2.35
C GLN A 117 16.30 -0.88 3.24
N ALA A 118 16.71 0.38 3.48
CA ALA A 118 15.92 1.33 4.26
C ALA A 118 14.57 1.62 3.58
N VAL A 119 14.57 1.78 2.26
CA VAL A 119 13.34 1.94 1.46
C VAL A 119 12.46 0.71 1.61
N GLY A 120 13.03 -0.50 1.51
CA GLY A 120 12.29 -1.75 1.68
C GLY A 120 11.60 -1.86 3.03
N GLY A 121 12.26 -1.42 4.10
CA GLY A 121 11.66 -1.36 5.43
C GLY A 121 10.44 -0.44 5.49
N ALA A 122 10.56 0.75 4.91
CA ALA A 122 9.45 1.70 4.86
C ALA A 122 8.29 1.20 4.00
N VAL A 123 8.59 0.59 2.85
CA VAL A 123 7.59 -0.03 1.96
C VAL A 123 6.83 -1.13 2.70
N GLY A 124 7.56 -1.99 3.43
CA GLY A 124 6.96 -3.10 4.18
C GLY A 124 6.07 -2.65 5.33
N HIS A 125 6.25 -1.45 5.86
CA HIS A 125 5.44 -0.89 6.94
C HIS A 125 4.31 0.03 6.45
N ASN A 126 4.04 0.06 5.15
CA ASN A 126 2.91 0.80 4.61
C ASN A 126 1.61 0.37 5.32
N PRO A 127 0.90 1.30 5.98
CA PRO A 127 -0.30 0.93 6.73
C PRO A 127 -1.56 0.81 5.86
N VAL A 128 -1.53 1.35 4.64
CA VAL A 128 -2.71 1.40 3.75
C VAL A 128 -2.40 0.62 2.48
N SER A 129 -2.46 -0.71 2.59
CA SER A 129 -2.16 -1.61 1.47
C SER A 129 -3.11 -1.35 0.29
N ILE A 130 -2.66 -1.66 -0.90
CA ILE A 130 -3.37 -1.55 -2.17
C ILE A 130 -3.57 -0.10 -2.62
N ILE A 131 -4.19 0.74 -1.81
CA ILE A 131 -4.41 2.18 -2.12
C ILE A 131 -3.07 2.89 -2.21
N VAL A 132 -2.20 2.71 -1.21
CA VAL A 132 -0.79 3.08 -1.31
C VAL A 132 -0.06 1.86 -1.89
N PRO A 133 0.38 1.91 -3.15
CA PRO A 133 0.66 0.68 -3.91
C PRO A 133 2.05 0.09 -3.65
N CYS A 134 2.30 -0.36 -2.43
CA CYS A 134 3.58 -1.00 -2.09
C CYS A 134 3.81 -2.30 -2.88
N HIS A 135 2.76 -2.93 -3.40
CA HIS A 135 2.88 -4.09 -4.28
C HIS A 135 3.54 -3.79 -5.63
N ARG A 136 3.63 -2.50 -6.02
CA ARG A 136 4.27 -2.07 -7.27
C ARG A 136 5.78 -1.87 -7.14
N VAL A 137 6.36 -2.20 -5.98
CA VAL A 137 7.81 -2.12 -5.77
C VAL A 137 8.40 -3.52 -5.88
N VAL A 138 9.43 -3.65 -6.69
CA VAL A 138 10.07 -4.94 -7.01
C VAL A 138 11.58 -4.86 -6.79
N GLY A 139 12.25 -6.02 -6.73
CA GLY A 139 13.71 -6.07 -6.65
C GLY A 139 14.38 -5.56 -7.93
N SER A 140 15.66 -5.22 -7.83
CA SER A 140 16.44 -4.69 -8.98
C SER A 140 16.54 -5.68 -10.13
N ASP A 141 16.42 -6.98 -9.86
CA ASP A 141 16.37 -8.05 -10.86
C ASP A 141 14.93 -8.38 -11.31
N GLY A 142 13.96 -7.57 -10.91
CA GLY A 142 12.54 -7.79 -11.17
C GLY A 142 11.87 -8.78 -10.23
N SER A 143 12.55 -9.24 -9.18
CA SER A 143 11.98 -10.20 -8.23
C SER A 143 10.80 -9.60 -7.47
N LEU A 144 9.79 -10.42 -7.16
CA LEU A 144 8.55 -10.00 -6.49
C LEU A 144 8.58 -10.25 -4.98
N THR A 145 9.76 -10.18 -4.36
CA THR A 145 9.93 -10.41 -2.93
C THR A 145 9.43 -9.24 -2.07
N GLY A 146 9.12 -9.51 -0.82
CA GLY A 146 8.99 -8.48 0.22
C GLY A 146 7.64 -7.81 0.35
N TYR A 147 6.54 -8.48 0.07
CA TYR A 147 5.20 -7.94 0.32
C TYR A 147 4.65 -8.39 1.67
N ALA A 148 4.13 -7.45 2.48
CA ALA A 148 3.58 -7.77 3.80
C ALA A 148 2.38 -8.73 3.72
N GLY A 149 1.57 -8.63 2.69
CA GLY A 149 0.44 -9.54 2.45
C GLY A 149 0.84 -10.90 1.90
N GLY A 150 2.11 -11.12 1.58
CA GLY A 150 2.61 -12.35 0.97
C GLY A 150 2.76 -12.26 -0.53
N ILE A 151 3.72 -13.02 -1.06
CA ILE A 151 4.10 -12.94 -2.48
C ILE A 151 2.95 -13.30 -3.43
N GLU A 152 2.10 -14.26 -3.04
CA GLU A 152 0.96 -14.65 -3.88
C GLU A 152 -0.03 -13.51 -4.09
N LYS A 153 -0.33 -12.76 -3.03
CA LYS A 153 -1.21 -11.59 -3.14
C LYS A 153 -0.56 -10.49 -4.00
N LYS A 154 0.74 -10.29 -3.85
CA LYS A 154 1.50 -9.33 -4.68
C LYS A 154 1.38 -9.69 -6.17
N ILE A 155 1.60 -10.94 -6.51
CA ILE A 155 1.46 -11.42 -7.89
C ILE A 155 0.04 -11.22 -8.41
N ARG A 156 -0.96 -11.54 -7.60
CA ARG A 156 -2.37 -11.38 -7.99
C ARG A 156 -2.77 -9.94 -8.20
N LEU A 157 -2.30 -9.03 -7.35
CA LEU A 157 -2.54 -7.59 -7.52
C LEU A 157 -1.89 -7.06 -8.80
N LEU A 158 -0.63 -7.41 -9.05
CA LEU A 158 0.06 -7.01 -10.27
C LEU A 158 -0.59 -7.63 -11.52
N THR A 159 -1.05 -8.86 -11.43
CA THR A 159 -1.78 -9.53 -12.52
C THR A 159 -3.09 -8.82 -12.81
N LEU A 160 -3.82 -8.44 -11.77
CA LEU A 160 -5.09 -7.71 -11.90
C LEU A 160 -4.88 -6.38 -12.63
N GLU A 161 -3.74 -5.73 -12.37
CA GLU A 161 -3.37 -4.46 -13.02
C GLU A 161 -2.74 -4.65 -14.41
N ASN A 162 -2.56 -5.87 -14.88
CA ASN A 162 -1.82 -6.18 -16.12
C ASN A 162 -0.37 -5.68 -16.11
N ALA A 163 0.27 -5.66 -14.95
CA ALA A 163 1.66 -5.23 -14.84
C ALA A 163 2.60 -6.28 -15.46
N GLU A 164 3.57 -5.83 -16.26
CA GLU A 164 4.54 -6.72 -16.92
C GLU A 164 5.31 -7.58 -15.93
N ALA A 165 5.67 -7.03 -14.78
CA ALA A 165 6.42 -7.75 -13.76
C ALA A 165 5.72 -9.04 -13.29
N ALA A 166 4.40 -9.10 -13.32
CA ALA A 166 3.65 -10.29 -12.93
C ALA A 166 3.86 -11.46 -13.91
N ASN A 167 4.12 -11.17 -15.17
CA ASN A 167 4.27 -12.19 -16.19
C ASN A 167 5.61 -12.95 -16.10
N LEU A 168 6.59 -12.39 -15.43
CA LEU A 168 7.92 -13.00 -15.27
C LEU A 168 7.90 -14.17 -14.26
N TYR A 169 6.87 -14.31 -13.46
CA TYR A 169 6.81 -15.25 -12.34
C TYR A 169 5.58 -16.16 -12.36
N ARG A 170 4.95 -16.29 -13.51
CA ARG A 170 3.83 -17.20 -13.72
C ARG A 170 4.28 -18.63 -14.03
#